data_94b4a3a3f2876b9b26bcb4b1431d9d6e
#
_entry.id   94b4a3a3f2876b9b26bcb4b1431d9d6e
#
_cell.length_a   1.000
_cell.length_b   1.000
_cell.length_c   1.000
_cell.angle_alpha   90.00
_cell.angle_beta   90.00
_cell.angle_gamma   90.00
#
_symmetry.space_group_name_H-M   'P 1'
#
loop_
_entity.id
_entity.type
_entity.pdbx_description
1 polymer ?
#
loop_
_entity_poly.entity_id
_entity_poly.type
_entity_poly.pdbx_seq_one_letter_code
_entity_poly.pdbx_strand_id
1 'polypeptide(L)'
;EQNHTFQDHYAEVDFDLSDVMFVATSNTLNIPAALLDRMEVIRLSGYTEDEKVAIATNHLIPKSMVNNGIKEDEIQIEESAIRDIVRYYTREAGVRSLEREIGKVCRKIVKKVITEEAKAASAKKATKAAAKKATSKAAAKKAAAVVKAKQAIVVNSDNLADFLGVQRFTFGLAEVDNQIGQVTGLAWTEVGGDLLT
;
A
#
# COMPACT_ATOMS: atom_id res chain seq x y z
N GLU A 1 31.37 17.71 -22.32
CA GLU A 1 32.50 18.26 -23.11
C GLU A 1 32.88 19.69 -22.73
N GLN A 2 32.02 20.43 -22.00
CA GLN A 2 32.27 21.81 -21.53
C GLN A 2 32.27 21.90 -20.00
N ASN A 3 32.47 20.76 -19.30
CA ASN A 3 32.41 20.68 -17.84
C ASN A 3 33.54 21.50 -17.17
N HIS A 4 34.65 21.72 -17.84
CA HIS A 4 35.77 22.49 -17.30
C HIS A 4 35.52 24.01 -17.31
N THR A 5 34.51 24.51 -18.04
CA THR A 5 34.12 25.90 -18.12
C THR A 5 32.62 26.08 -17.84
N PHE A 6 32.10 25.35 -16.85
CA PHE A 6 30.71 25.54 -16.43
C PHE A 6 30.59 26.91 -15.75
N GLN A 7 29.67 27.72 -16.24
CA GLN A 7 29.41 29.05 -15.67
C GLN A 7 27.97 29.08 -15.13
N ASP A 8 27.83 29.41 -13.86
CA ASP A 8 26.54 29.69 -13.26
C ASP A 8 26.06 31.08 -13.68
N HIS A 9 24.83 31.18 -14.18
CA HIS A 9 24.23 32.44 -14.66
C HIS A 9 24.02 33.49 -13.57
N TYR A 10 24.05 33.10 -12.30
CA TYR A 10 23.85 34.00 -11.17
C TYR A 10 25.20 34.54 -10.62
N ALA A 11 26.17 33.66 -10.48
CA ALA A 11 27.44 33.99 -9.87
C ALA A 11 28.48 34.49 -10.91
N GLU A 12 28.28 34.17 -12.20
CA GLU A 12 29.19 34.52 -13.34
C GLU A 12 30.65 34.08 -13.11
N VAL A 13 30.83 33.00 -12.35
CA VAL A 13 32.13 32.40 -12.03
C VAL A 13 32.26 31.07 -12.74
N ASP A 14 33.42 30.86 -13.39
CA ASP A 14 33.74 29.59 -14.01
C ASP A 14 34.03 28.54 -12.93
N PHE A 15 33.44 27.35 -13.10
CA PHE A 15 33.62 26.22 -12.20
C PHE A 15 33.96 24.96 -13.00
N ASP A 16 34.98 24.23 -12.56
CA ASP A 16 35.38 22.98 -13.18
C ASP A 16 34.57 21.80 -12.62
N LEU A 17 33.75 21.20 -13.48
CA LEU A 17 32.94 20.03 -13.19
C LEU A 17 33.45 18.74 -13.87
N SER A 18 34.73 18.75 -14.33
CA SER A 18 35.30 17.63 -15.10
C SER A 18 35.32 16.32 -14.33
N ASP A 19 35.50 16.37 -13.00
CA ASP A 19 35.55 15.21 -12.11
C ASP A 19 34.18 14.86 -11.50
N VAL A 20 33.09 15.50 -11.96
CA VAL A 20 31.75 15.28 -11.43
C VAL A 20 30.97 14.32 -12.29
N MET A 21 30.43 13.26 -11.69
CA MET A 21 29.48 12.34 -12.31
C MET A 21 28.06 12.83 -12.08
N PHE A 22 27.31 13.03 -13.17
CA PHE A 22 25.91 13.44 -13.12
C PHE A 22 24.99 12.24 -13.25
N VAL A 23 24.06 12.08 -12.31
CA VAL A 23 23.00 11.06 -12.35
C VAL A 23 21.66 11.78 -12.32
N ALA A 24 20.85 11.59 -13.36
CA ALA A 24 19.52 12.16 -13.44
C ALA A 24 18.45 11.06 -13.47
N THR A 25 17.28 11.35 -12.91
CA THR A 25 16.10 10.45 -12.96
C THR A 25 14.98 11.15 -13.72
N SER A 26 14.32 10.42 -14.60
CA SER A 26 13.16 10.89 -15.34
C SER A 26 12.06 9.84 -15.37
N ASN A 27 10.82 10.28 -15.43
CA ASN A 27 9.65 9.42 -15.63
C ASN A 27 9.23 9.32 -17.10
N THR A 28 9.89 10.07 -17.99
CA THR A 28 9.62 10.06 -19.44
C THR A 28 10.91 10.06 -20.21
N LEU A 29 10.86 9.58 -21.45
CA LEU A 29 11.95 9.65 -22.42
C LEU A 29 11.81 10.85 -23.37
N ASN A 30 10.89 11.76 -23.10
CA ASN A 30 10.74 12.99 -23.89
C ASN A 30 11.85 13.99 -23.57
N ILE A 31 13.08 13.61 -23.93
CA ILE A 31 14.32 14.34 -23.74
C ILE A 31 14.84 14.71 -25.12
N PRO A 32 15.40 15.92 -25.32
CA PRO A 32 16.00 16.30 -26.59
C PRO A 32 17.05 15.30 -27.06
N ALA A 33 17.00 14.91 -28.35
CA ALA A 33 17.88 13.89 -28.92
C ALA A 33 19.37 14.20 -28.71
N ALA A 34 19.76 15.47 -28.86
CA ALA A 34 21.13 15.91 -28.63
C ALA A 34 21.64 15.68 -27.19
N LEU A 35 20.73 15.57 -26.20
CA LEU A 35 21.07 15.24 -24.82
C LEU A 35 21.10 13.74 -24.63
N LEU A 36 20.10 13.02 -25.19
CA LEU A 36 20.04 11.56 -25.14
C LEU A 36 21.30 10.89 -25.71
N ASP A 37 21.83 11.43 -26.82
CA ASP A 37 23.04 10.90 -27.48
C ASP A 37 24.30 10.98 -26.60
N ARG A 38 24.26 11.79 -25.53
CA ARG A 38 25.38 12.00 -24.60
C ARG A 38 25.16 11.34 -23.24
N MET A 39 24.03 10.65 -23.05
CA MET A 39 23.65 10.02 -21.79
C MET A 39 23.56 8.50 -21.95
N GLU A 40 24.02 7.78 -20.95
CA GLU A 40 23.69 6.38 -20.81
C GLU A 40 22.28 6.26 -20.19
N VAL A 41 21.36 5.65 -20.93
CA VAL A 41 19.96 5.50 -20.51
C VAL A 41 19.74 4.12 -19.92
N ILE A 42 19.53 4.06 -18.63
CA ILE A 42 19.15 2.84 -17.90
C ILE A 42 17.64 2.83 -17.71
N ARG A 43 16.95 1.94 -18.42
CA ARG A 43 15.49 1.81 -18.31
C ARG A 43 15.14 0.84 -17.19
N LEU A 44 14.35 1.30 -16.23
CA LEU A 44 13.75 0.47 -15.21
C LEU A 44 12.30 0.19 -15.61
N SER A 45 11.97 -1.09 -15.83
CA SER A 45 10.59 -1.51 -16.09
C SER A 45 9.74 -1.41 -14.83
N GLY A 46 8.41 -1.38 -15.00
CA GLY A 46 7.47 -1.50 -13.89
C GLY A 46 7.54 -2.90 -13.26
N TYR A 47 7.02 -3.01 -12.04
CA TYR A 47 6.95 -4.28 -11.33
C TYR A 47 5.78 -5.14 -11.81
N THR A 48 6.01 -6.44 -11.88
CA THR A 48 4.97 -7.46 -12.07
C THR A 48 4.10 -7.59 -10.82
N GLU A 49 2.95 -8.26 -10.93
CA GLU A 49 2.07 -8.49 -9.78
C GLU A 49 2.78 -9.24 -8.66
N ASP A 50 3.52 -10.30 -8.98
CA ASP A 50 4.23 -11.09 -7.97
C ASP A 50 5.36 -10.31 -7.29
N GLU A 51 6.07 -9.48 -8.03
CA GLU A 51 7.06 -8.57 -7.46
C GLU A 51 6.41 -7.53 -6.53
N LYS A 52 5.25 -6.97 -6.90
CA LYS A 52 4.49 -6.05 -6.05
C LYS A 52 4.04 -6.72 -4.76
N VAL A 53 3.59 -7.98 -4.82
CA VAL A 53 3.21 -8.77 -3.65
C VAL A 53 4.42 -9.01 -2.75
N ALA A 54 5.55 -9.41 -3.31
CA ALA A 54 6.79 -9.60 -2.56
C ALA A 54 7.28 -8.31 -1.89
N ILE A 55 7.26 -7.18 -2.62
CA ILE A 55 7.62 -5.86 -2.09
C ILE A 55 6.65 -5.44 -0.97
N ALA A 56 5.35 -5.67 -1.16
CA ALA A 56 4.34 -5.34 -0.16
C ALA A 56 4.58 -6.12 1.14
N THR A 57 4.78 -7.42 1.04
CA THR A 57 4.96 -8.31 2.20
C THR A 57 6.25 -8.00 2.94
N ASN A 58 7.38 -7.87 2.22
CA ASN A 58 8.69 -7.75 2.86
C ASN A 58 9.03 -6.31 3.31
N HIS A 59 8.44 -5.30 2.68
CA HIS A 59 8.84 -3.91 2.90
C HIS A 59 7.69 -2.97 3.26
N LEU A 60 6.59 -2.96 2.48
CA LEU A 60 5.56 -1.93 2.64
C LEU A 60 4.70 -2.15 3.87
N ILE A 61 4.32 -3.41 4.16
CA ILE A 61 3.51 -3.76 5.32
C ILE A 61 4.30 -3.49 6.61
N PRO A 62 5.54 -4.03 6.81
CA PRO A 62 6.31 -3.74 8.01
C PRO A 62 6.55 -2.23 8.22
N LYS A 63 6.93 -1.51 7.17
CA LYS A 63 7.10 -0.06 7.20
C LYS A 63 5.81 0.66 7.61
N SER A 64 4.67 0.24 7.06
CA SER A 64 3.36 0.83 7.36
C SER A 64 2.92 0.54 8.78
N MET A 65 3.21 -0.66 9.31
CA MET A 65 2.93 -1.03 10.70
C MET A 65 3.72 -0.16 11.68
N VAL A 66 5.02 -0.01 11.46
CA VAL A 66 5.88 0.87 12.28
C VAL A 66 5.37 2.31 12.24
N ASN A 67 5.08 2.85 11.06
CA ASN A 67 4.60 4.23 10.89
C ASN A 67 3.24 4.50 11.58
N ASN A 68 2.41 3.47 11.73
CA ASN A 68 1.09 3.58 12.38
C ASN A 68 1.08 3.05 13.83
N GLY A 69 2.23 2.63 14.37
CA GLY A 69 2.37 2.13 15.74
C GLY A 69 1.63 0.82 15.99
N ILE A 70 1.50 -0.04 14.97
CA ILE A 70 0.86 -1.35 15.06
C ILE A 70 1.93 -2.39 15.37
N LYS A 71 1.65 -3.31 16.26
CA LYS A 71 2.51 -4.45 16.58
C LYS A 71 2.25 -5.60 15.61
N GLU A 72 3.24 -6.44 15.38
CA GLU A 72 3.15 -7.59 14.48
C GLU A 72 2.07 -8.62 14.89
N ASP A 73 1.78 -8.70 16.18
CA ASP A 73 0.75 -9.57 16.74
C ASP A 73 -0.69 -9.02 16.62
N GLU A 74 -0.85 -7.77 16.19
CA GLU A 74 -2.16 -7.11 16.11
C GLU A 74 -2.82 -7.22 14.72
N ILE A 75 -2.03 -7.46 13.68
CA ILE A 75 -2.51 -7.50 12.28
C ILE A 75 -1.84 -8.61 11.49
N GLN A 76 -2.62 -9.26 10.66
CA GLN A 76 -2.14 -10.17 9.62
C GLN A 76 -2.83 -9.81 8.30
N ILE A 77 -2.06 -9.47 7.28
CA ILE A 77 -2.57 -9.21 5.93
C ILE A 77 -2.21 -10.42 5.07
N GLU A 78 -3.21 -11.10 4.56
CA GLU A 78 -3.02 -12.26 3.69
C GLU A 78 -2.55 -11.84 2.29
N GLU A 79 -1.83 -12.72 1.64
CA GLU A 79 -1.38 -12.51 0.26
C GLU A 79 -2.55 -12.30 -0.70
N SER A 80 -3.68 -13.00 -0.49
CA SER A 80 -4.92 -12.81 -1.23
C SER A 80 -5.40 -11.36 -1.22
N ALA A 81 -5.40 -10.73 -0.05
CA ALA A 81 -5.77 -9.33 0.10
C ALA A 81 -4.79 -8.38 -0.62
N ILE A 82 -3.49 -8.69 -0.60
CA ILE A 82 -2.49 -7.88 -1.31
C ILE A 82 -2.70 -7.96 -2.82
N ARG A 83 -2.95 -9.15 -3.36
CA ARG A 83 -3.26 -9.35 -4.78
C ARG A 83 -4.53 -8.58 -5.20
N ASP A 84 -5.55 -8.62 -4.37
CA ASP A 84 -6.78 -7.86 -4.61
C ASP A 84 -6.56 -6.34 -4.55
N ILE A 85 -5.71 -5.85 -3.65
CA ILE A 85 -5.33 -4.43 -3.64
C ILE A 85 -4.64 -4.06 -4.96
N VAL A 86 -3.71 -4.88 -5.44
CA VAL A 86 -3.00 -4.64 -6.69
C VAL A 86 -3.96 -4.61 -7.88
N ARG A 87 -4.91 -5.55 -7.95
CA ARG A 87 -5.81 -5.73 -9.10
C ARG A 87 -6.96 -4.74 -9.15
N TYR A 88 -7.59 -4.47 -7.98
CA TYR A 88 -8.87 -3.76 -7.92
C TYR A 88 -8.77 -2.35 -7.34
N TYR A 89 -7.70 -2.01 -6.64
CA TYR A 89 -7.56 -0.72 -5.99
C TYR A 89 -6.40 0.12 -6.50
N THR A 90 -5.44 -0.48 -7.22
CA THR A 90 -4.30 0.23 -7.78
C THR A 90 -4.14 -0.03 -9.27
N ARG A 91 -3.68 0.98 -10.02
CA ARG A 91 -3.31 0.87 -11.44
C ARG A 91 -2.06 1.72 -11.65
N GLU A 92 -0.90 1.11 -11.48
CA GLU A 92 0.40 1.79 -11.56
C GLU A 92 1.51 0.81 -11.94
N ALA A 93 2.56 1.30 -12.59
CA ALA A 93 3.77 0.51 -12.87
C ALA A 93 4.64 0.30 -11.63
N GLY A 94 4.60 1.22 -10.67
CA GLY A 94 5.32 1.18 -9.39
C GLY A 94 4.50 0.61 -8.24
N VAL A 95 4.84 1.03 -7.01
CA VAL A 95 4.22 0.57 -5.75
C VAL A 95 3.75 1.72 -4.86
N ARG A 96 3.75 2.97 -5.36
CA ARG A 96 3.42 4.15 -4.54
C ARG A 96 1.94 4.20 -4.14
N SER A 97 1.04 3.84 -5.05
CA SER A 97 -0.40 3.76 -4.74
C SER A 97 -0.69 2.56 -3.85
N LEU A 98 0.00 1.43 -4.07
CA LEU A 98 -0.06 0.25 -3.21
C LEU A 98 0.33 0.59 -1.76
N GLU A 99 1.44 1.31 -1.56
CA GLU A 99 1.84 1.80 -0.23
C GLU A 99 0.76 2.67 0.43
N ARG A 100 0.12 3.55 -0.34
CA ARG A 100 -0.96 4.41 0.17
C ARG A 100 -2.19 3.61 0.60
N GLU A 101 -2.59 2.61 -0.18
CA GLU A 101 -3.75 1.77 0.15
C GLU A 101 -3.47 0.87 1.35
N ILE A 102 -2.28 0.25 1.46
CA ILE A 102 -1.83 -0.48 2.65
C ILE A 102 -1.86 0.44 3.88
N GLY A 103 -1.34 1.67 3.76
CA GLY A 103 -1.40 2.65 4.84
C GLY A 103 -2.81 3.04 5.26
N LYS A 104 -3.80 3.05 4.33
CA LYS A 104 -5.21 3.26 4.67
C LYS A 104 -5.79 2.08 5.45
N VAL A 105 -5.48 0.85 5.05
CA VAL A 105 -5.88 -0.36 5.77
C VAL A 105 -5.35 -0.30 7.20
N CYS A 106 -4.05 -0.05 7.38
CA CYS A 106 -3.43 0.06 8.69
C CYS A 106 -4.11 1.13 9.57
N ARG A 107 -4.35 2.33 9.05
CA ARG A 107 -5.04 3.39 9.81
C ARG A 107 -6.46 3.03 10.21
N LYS A 108 -7.21 2.34 9.36
CA LYS A 108 -8.57 1.88 9.71
C LYS A 108 -8.56 0.79 10.76
N ILE A 109 -7.55 -0.09 10.75
CA ILE A 109 -7.35 -1.10 11.77
C ILE A 109 -7.05 -0.45 13.12
N VAL A 110 -6.10 0.51 13.17
CA VAL A 110 -5.82 1.29 14.39
C VAL A 110 -7.10 1.92 14.93
N LYS A 111 -7.91 2.53 14.06
CA LYS A 111 -9.20 3.10 14.47
C LYS A 111 -10.15 2.04 15.06
N LYS A 112 -10.24 0.85 14.46
CA LYS A 112 -11.06 -0.26 14.98
C LYS A 112 -10.55 -0.70 16.36
N VAL A 113 -9.26 -0.94 16.50
CA VAL A 113 -8.64 -1.36 17.77
C VAL A 113 -8.89 -0.34 18.88
N ILE A 114 -8.63 0.95 18.65
CA ILE A 114 -8.86 2.01 19.63
C ILE A 114 -10.35 2.11 19.99
N THR A 115 -11.23 1.98 19.00
CA THR A 115 -12.68 2.05 19.24
C THR A 115 -13.17 0.87 20.09
N GLU A 116 -12.65 -0.33 19.87
CA GLU A 116 -12.98 -1.53 20.66
C GLU A 116 -12.41 -1.42 22.07
N GLU A 117 -11.19 -0.94 22.24
CA GLU A 117 -10.59 -0.66 23.55
C GLU A 117 -11.39 0.38 24.33
N ALA A 118 -11.82 1.46 23.68
CA ALA A 118 -12.65 2.49 24.31
C ALA A 118 -14.03 1.93 24.73
N LYS A 119 -14.67 1.09 23.89
CA LYS A 119 -15.93 0.39 24.23
C LYS A 119 -15.73 -0.59 25.39
N ALA A 120 -14.65 -1.34 25.39
CA ALA A 120 -14.31 -2.26 26.49
C ALA A 120 -14.01 -1.51 27.81
N ALA A 121 -13.36 -0.35 27.72
CA ALA A 121 -13.08 0.49 28.89
C ALA A 121 -14.36 1.13 29.44
N SER A 122 -15.29 1.57 28.60
CA SER A 122 -16.58 2.12 29.01
C SER A 122 -17.48 1.04 29.63
N ALA A 123 -17.50 -0.16 29.06
CA ALA A 123 -18.21 -1.32 29.63
C ALA A 123 -17.64 -1.71 31.00
N LYS A 124 -16.31 -1.70 31.17
CA LYS A 124 -15.67 -1.94 32.49
C LYS A 124 -15.97 -0.84 33.51
N LYS A 125 -16.14 0.43 33.09
CA LYS A 125 -16.59 1.51 33.98
C LYS A 125 -18.05 1.34 34.41
N ALA A 126 -18.93 0.94 33.48
CA ALA A 126 -20.34 0.70 33.77
C ALA A 126 -20.53 -0.49 34.72
N THR A 127 -19.80 -1.59 34.52
CA THR A 127 -19.84 -2.76 35.42
C THR A 127 -19.23 -2.47 36.79
N LYS A 128 -18.18 -1.63 36.90
CA LYS A 128 -17.63 -1.20 38.18
C LYS A 128 -18.58 -0.27 38.95
N ALA A 129 -19.38 0.53 38.26
CA ALA A 129 -20.41 1.36 38.88
C ALA A 129 -21.61 0.50 39.36
N ALA A 130 -21.99 -0.55 38.62
CA ALA A 130 -23.04 -1.49 39.02
C ALA A 130 -22.59 -2.46 40.16
N ALA A 131 -21.30 -2.88 40.16
CA ALA A 131 -20.77 -3.77 41.21
C ALA A 131 -20.60 -3.08 42.56
N LYS A 132 -20.63 -1.74 42.67
CA LYS A 132 -20.65 -1.01 43.95
C LYS A 132 -22.00 -1.05 44.65
N LYS A 133 -23.05 -1.62 44.01
CA LYS A 133 -24.41 -1.75 44.55
C LYS A 133 -24.86 -3.20 44.84
N ALA A 134 -24.03 -4.21 44.60
CA ALA A 134 -24.39 -5.60 44.81
C ALA A 134 -23.26 -6.35 45.54
N THR A 135 -23.44 -6.58 46.81
CA THR A 135 -22.67 -7.53 47.65
C THR A 135 -23.15 -8.93 47.41
N SER A 136 -22.54 -9.72 46.52
CA SER A 136 -22.63 -11.18 46.57
C SER A 136 -21.42 -11.84 45.88
N LYS A 137 -20.89 -12.87 46.57
CA LYS A 137 -19.67 -13.65 46.27
C LYS A 137 -19.67 -14.46 44.99
N ALA A 138 -20.71 -14.39 44.16
CA ALA A 138 -20.85 -15.19 42.93
C ALA A 138 -20.32 -14.47 41.67
N ALA A 139 -20.00 -13.19 41.74
CA ALA A 139 -19.54 -12.39 40.56
C ALA A 139 -18.03 -12.45 40.29
N ALA A 140 -17.24 -12.95 41.23
CA ALA A 140 -15.77 -12.96 41.12
C ALA A 140 -15.24 -14.04 40.14
N LYS A 141 -16.03 -15.09 39.85
CA LYS A 141 -15.59 -16.19 38.94
C LYS A 141 -15.89 -15.95 37.46
N LYS A 142 -16.70 -14.92 37.13
CA LYS A 142 -17.01 -14.53 35.74
C LYS A 142 -16.12 -13.40 35.20
N ALA A 143 -15.39 -12.73 36.07
CA ALA A 143 -14.51 -11.63 35.67
C ALA A 143 -13.12 -12.08 35.17
N ALA A 144 -12.74 -13.33 35.41
CA ALA A 144 -11.46 -13.93 34.99
C ALA A 144 -11.46 -14.48 33.56
N ALA A 145 -12.64 -14.56 32.90
CA ALA A 145 -12.77 -15.17 31.57
C ALA A 145 -12.80 -14.16 30.40
N VAL A 146 -12.53 -12.87 30.63
CA VAL A 146 -12.52 -11.83 29.59
C VAL A 146 -11.15 -11.13 29.54
N VAL A 147 -10.09 -11.91 29.65
CA VAL A 147 -8.84 -11.58 28.97
C VAL A 147 -8.88 -12.35 27.65
N LYS A 148 -9.76 -11.92 26.74
CA LYS A 148 -9.62 -12.35 25.33
C LYS A 148 -8.22 -11.93 24.89
N ALA A 149 -7.39 -12.91 24.60
CA ALA A 149 -6.17 -12.71 23.85
C ALA A 149 -6.52 -11.74 22.69
N LYS A 150 -5.77 -10.66 22.53
CA LYS A 150 -5.92 -9.76 21.39
C LYS A 150 -5.76 -10.64 20.14
N GLN A 151 -6.87 -11.01 19.51
CA GLN A 151 -6.81 -11.76 18.25
C GLN A 151 -6.31 -10.79 17.19
N ALA A 152 -5.26 -11.17 16.49
CA ALA A 152 -4.79 -10.41 15.33
C ALA A 152 -5.96 -10.19 14.37
N ILE A 153 -6.08 -8.96 13.86
CA ILE A 153 -7.08 -8.66 12.83
C ILE A 153 -6.54 -9.21 11.52
N VAL A 154 -7.18 -10.24 10.99
CA VAL A 154 -6.82 -10.82 9.69
C VAL A 154 -7.54 -10.05 8.59
N VAL A 155 -6.77 -9.53 7.63
CA VAL A 155 -7.26 -8.88 6.42
C VAL A 155 -7.14 -9.87 5.27
N ASN A 156 -8.27 -10.22 4.68
CA ASN A 156 -8.40 -11.12 3.54
C ASN A 156 -9.25 -10.49 2.42
N SER A 157 -9.41 -11.17 1.31
CA SER A 157 -10.24 -10.72 0.17
C SER A 157 -11.67 -10.34 0.58
N ASP A 158 -12.30 -11.11 1.47
CA ASP A 158 -13.72 -10.94 1.82
C ASP A 158 -13.97 -9.67 2.63
N ASN A 159 -13.05 -9.29 3.50
CA ASN A 159 -13.20 -8.13 4.38
C ASN A 159 -12.46 -6.87 3.88
N LEU A 160 -11.75 -6.97 2.75
CA LEU A 160 -10.98 -5.87 2.20
C LEU A 160 -11.86 -4.64 1.85
N ALA A 161 -13.08 -4.90 1.39
CA ALA A 161 -14.05 -3.85 1.07
C ALA A 161 -14.43 -2.98 2.28
N ASP A 162 -14.41 -3.53 3.50
CA ASP A 162 -14.64 -2.77 4.73
C ASP A 162 -13.55 -1.72 4.98
N PHE A 163 -12.33 -2.04 4.53
CA PHE A 163 -11.16 -1.17 4.72
C PHE A 163 -10.95 -0.19 3.57
N LEU A 164 -11.15 -0.59 2.33
CA LEU A 164 -10.84 0.23 1.15
C LEU A 164 -12.08 0.79 0.45
N GLY A 165 -13.26 0.21 0.72
CA GLY A 165 -14.52 0.56 0.06
C GLY A 165 -14.69 -0.18 -1.26
N VAL A 166 -15.48 0.40 -2.16
CA VAL A 166 -15.79 -0.20 -3.47
C VAL A 166 -14.52 -0.33 -4.33
N GLN A 167 -14.42 -1.42 -5.05
CA GLN A 167 -13.37 -1.64 -6.04
C GLN A 167 -13.36 -0.53 -7.09
N ARG A 168 -12.19 -0.06 -7.46
CA ARG A 168 -12.02 1.07 -8.39
C ARG A 168 -11.76 0.64 -9.81
N PHE A 169 -11.16 -0.53 -9.95
CA PHE A 169 -10.76 -1.09 -11.24
C PHE A 169 -11.34 -2.47 -11.40
N THR A 170 -11.63 -2.82 -12.63
CA THR A 170 -11.98 -4.19 -13.04
C THR A 170 -10.72 -4.84 -13.61
N PHE A 171 -10.44 -6.06 -13.23
CA PHE A 171 -9.28 -6.80 -13.69
C PHE A 171 -9.72 -8.08 -14.38
N GLY A 172 -9.20 -8.30 -15.60
CA GLY A 172 -9.34 -9.58 -16.27
C GLY A 172 -10.77 -9.95 -16.69
N LEU A 173 -11.66 -8.97 -16.91
CA LEU A 173 -12.97 -9.23 -17.49
C LEU A 173 -12.82 -9.62 -18.98
N ALA A 174 -12.43 -10.87 -19.21
CA ALA A 174 -12.95 -11.54 -20.39
C ALA A 174 -14.41 -11.86 -20.06
N GLU A 175 -15.35 -11.45 -20.91
CA GLU A 175 -16.76 -11.78 -20.72
C GLU A 175 -16.90 -13.30 -20.54
N VAL A 176 -17.66 -13.72 -19.54
CA VAL A 176 -17.80 -15.12 -19.16
C VAL A 176 -18.55 -15.92 -20.23
N ASP A 177 -19.33 -15.23 -21.07
CA ASP A 177 -20.14 -15.82 -22.12
C ASP A 177 -19.53 -15.55 -23.50
N ASN A 178 -19.46 -16.61 -24.32
CA ASN A 178 -19.02 -16.51 -25.72
C ASN A 178 -20.02 -15.69 -26.53
N GLN A 179 -19.62 -14.52 -27.01
CA GLN A 179 -20.42 -13.67 -27.88
C GLN A 179 -19.96 -13.83 -29.34
N ILE A 180 -20.94 -13.99 -30.26
CA ILE A 180 -20.65 -14.11 -31.70
C ILE A 180 -20.22 -12.73 -32.23
N GLY A 181 -19.04 -12.67 -32.87
CA GLY A 181 -18.52 -11.42 -33.44
C GLY A 181 -17.64 -10.61 -32.49
N GLN A 182 -17.37 -11.10 -31.30
CA GLN A 182 -16.51 -10.44 -30.32
C GLN A 182 -15.16 -11.18 -30.21
N VAL A 183 -14.08 -10.43 -30.23
CA VAL A 183 -12.71 -10.96 -30.08
C VAL A 183 -12.00 -10.19 -28.99
N THR A 184 -11.45 -10.91 -28.01
CA THR A 184 -10.63 -10.31 -26.95
C THR A 184 -9.23 -10.06 -27.48
N GLY A 185 -8.82 -8.80 -27.51
CA GLY A 185 -7.47 -8.36 -27.83
C GLY A 185 -6.63 -8.09 -26.58
N LEU A 186 -5.32 -8.17 -26.73
CA LEU A 186 -4.35 -7.76 -25.73
C LEU A 186 -3.85 -6.35 -26.06
N ALA A 187 -3.97 -5.43 -25.14
CA ALA A 187 -3.37 -4.10 -25.24
C ALA A 187 -2.24 -3.95 -24.25
N TRP A 188 -1.14 -3.40 -24.72
CA TRP A 188 -0.06 -2.97 -23.84
C TRP A 188 -0.26 -1.52 -23.45
N THR A 189 -0.25 -1.23 -22.15
CA THR A 189 -0.41 0.11 -21.59
C THR A 189 0.82 0.48 -20.76
N GLU A 190 0.99 1.76 -20.44
CA GLU A 190 2.09 2.24 -19.59
C GLU A 190 2.11 1.61 -18.19
N VAL A 191 1.00 1.03 -17.77
CA VAL A 191 0.83 0.39 -16.45
C VAL A 191 0.78 -1.13 -16.50
N GLY A 192 0.91 -1.73 -17.69
CA GLY A 192 0.89 -3.19 -17.89
C GLY A 192 -0.02 -3.61 -19.04
N GLY A 193 -0.23 -4.93 -19.19
CA GLY A 193 -1.17 -5.48 -20.15
C GLY A 193 -2.62 -5.30 -19.70
N ASP A 194 -3.51 -5.03 -20.65
CA ASP A 194 -4.95 -4.93 -20.44
C ASP A 194 -5.71 -5.72 -21.52
N LEU A 195 -6.90 -6.21 -21.18
CA LEU A 195 -7.78 -6.91 -22.12
C LEU A 195 -8.76 -5.90 -22.73
N LEU A 196 -8.86 -5.93 -24.04
CA LEU A 196 -9.84 -5.15 -24.80
C LEU A 196 -10.80 -6.10 -25.49
N THR A 197 -12.09 -5.85 -25.38
CA THR A 197 -13.17 -6.55 -26.09
C THR A 197 -13.88 -5.63 -27.04
#